data_b7554537c2dd7956aab925e362545293
#
_entry.id   b7554537c2dd7956aab925e362545293
#
_cell.length_a   1.000
_cell.length_b   1.000
_cell.length_c   1.000
_cell.angle_alpha   90.00
_cell.angle_beta   90.00
_cell.angle_gamma   90.00
#
_symmetry.space_group_name_H-M   'P 1'
#
loop_
_entity.id
_entity.type
_entity.pdbx_description
1 polymer ?
#
loop_
_entity_poly.entity_id
_entity_poly.type
_entity_poly.pdbx_seq_one_letter_code
_entity_poly.pdbx_strand_id
1 'polypeptide(L)'
;MEQRKVLECSGKNGLSISDLILVAILLAAGAVLKFFVGSMFSMGMKPNFIIAMYCLSILIIRPKFKDAAIIGLIAGAICQFFPGTPYINFISEFVGAIVMAALVRIPYGTGKRFSLIPIVSTFISTLASGFTFIGIMYMVFYSGADIKPVPLAIFMGIILGTAFINAVIVQILYVPLKLALKK
;
A
#
# COMPACT_ATOMS: atom_id res chain seq x y z
N MET A 1 -12.33 -37.00 -7.30
CA MET A 1 -13.03 -35.98 -6.49
C MET A 1 -11.96 -35.13 -5.79
N GLU A 2 -11.60 -34.03 -6.42
CA GLU A 2 -10.58 -33.11 -5.91
C GLU A 2 -11.27 -32.16 -4.92
N GLN A 3 -10.95 -32.34 -3.65
CA GLN A 3 -11.50 -31.48 -2.58
C GLN A 3 -10.97 -30.07 -2.81
N ARG A 4 -11.87 -29.15 -3.16
CA ARG A 4 -11.62 -27.71 -3.08
C ARG A 4 -11.18 -27.38 -1.64
N LYS A 5 -9.88 -27.19 -1.43
CA LYS A 5 -9.38 -26.51 -0.25
C LYS A 5 -9.90 -25.09 -0.30
N VAL A 6 -10.97 -24.83 0.40
CA VAL A 6 -11.41 -23.48 0.75
C VAL A 6 -10.21 -22.87 1.49
N LEU A 7 -9.61 -21.82 0.91
CA LEU A 7 -8.57 -21.06 1.58
C LEU A 7 -9.22 -20.42 2.81
N GLU A 8 -9.08 -21.08 3.95
CA GLU A 8 -9.50 -20.52 5.23
C GLU A 8 -8.76 -19.20 5.45
N CYS A 9 -9.54 -18.13 5.62
CA CYS A 9 -9.01 -16.87 6.10
C CYS A 9 -8.24 -17.14 7.39
N SER A 10 -7.00 -16.64 7.46
CA SER A 10 -6.08 -16.74 8.58
C SER A 10 -6.77 -16.77 9.94
N GLY A 11 -6.36 -17.73 10.73
CA GLY A 11 -6.96 -18.23 11.93
C GLY A 11 -7.64 -17.27 12.90
N LYS A 12 -8.44 -17.82 13.77
CA LYS A 12 -9.35 -17.18 14.70
C LYS A 12 -8.79 -16.03 15.58
N ASN A 13 -7.47 -15.81 15.62
CA ASN A 13 -6.80 -14.92 16.59
C ASN A 13 -5.77 -13.92 16.00
N GLY A 14 -5.93 -13.43 14.76
CA GLY A 14 -5.03 -12.39 14.21
C GLY A 14 -3.95 -12.94 13.27
N LEU A 15 -2.93 -12.11 12.97
CA LEU A 15 -1.79 -12.46 12.09
C LEU A 15 -0.89 -13.50 12.75
N SER A 16 -0.45 -14.50 11.97
CA SER A 16 0.57 -15.45 12.43
C SER A 16 1.95 -14.77 12.52
N ILE A 17 2.88 -15.37 13.27
CA ILE A 17 4.26 -14.88 13.36
C ILE A 17 4.91 -14.80 11.96
N SER A 18 4.65 -15.78 11.09
CA SER A 18 5.13 -15.78 9.72
C SER A 18 4.57 -14.61 8.89
N ASP A 19 3.30 -14.25 9.13
CA ASP A 19 2.68 -13.11 8.47
C ASP A 19 3.28 -11.79 8.94
N LEU A 20 3.57 -11.67 10.25
CA LEU A 20 4.23 -10.49 10.82
C LEU A 20 5.64 -10.31 10.26
N ILE A 21 6.42 -11.39 10.14
CA ILE A 21 7.75 -11.37 9.54
C ILE A 21 7.67 -10.93 8.07
N LEU A 22 6.70 -11.47 7.31
CA LEU A 22 6.49 -11.09 5.93
C LEU A 22 6.18 -9.59 5.79
N VAL A 23 5.25 -9.07 6.60
CA VAL A 23 4.91 -7.63 6.62
C VAL A 23 6.14 -6.79 6.93
N ALA A 24 6.90 -7.16 7.96
CA ALA A 24 8.10 -6.42 8.37
C ALA A 24 9.15 -6.36 7.25
N ILE A 25 9.44 -7.50 6.60
CA ILE A 25 10.42 -7.56 5.49
C ILE A 25 9.94 -6.72 4.30
N LEU A 26 8.67 -6.83 3.93
CA LEU A 26 8.13 -6.08 2.79
C LEU A 26 8.12 -4.57 3.08
N LEU A 27 7.69 -4.15 4.27
CA LEU A 27 7.71 -2.73 4.63
C LEU A 27 9.14 -2.17 4.69
N ALA A 28 10.11 -2.95 5.19
CA ALA A 28 11.52 -2.57 5.15
C ALA A 28 12.03 -2.41 3.72
N ALA A 29 11.69 -3.34 2.81
CA ALA A 29 12.02 -3.23 1.39
C ALA A 29 11.40 -1.97 0.75
N GLY A 30 10.14 -1.65 1.09
CA GLY A 30 9.47 -0.43 0.65
C GLY A 30 10.16 0.84 1.15
N ALA A 31 10.62 0.85 2.39
CA ALA A 31 11.38 1.96 2.98
C ALA A 31 12.72 2.16 2.26
N VAL A 32 13.44 1.08 1.97
CA VAL A 32 14.69 1.12 1.20
C VAL A 32 14.45 1.67 -0.21
N LEU A 33 13.43 1.17 -0.92
CA LEU A 33 13.06 1.71 -2.24
C LEU A 33 12.70 3.20 -2.16
N LYS A 34 11.91 3.60 -1.17
CA LYS A 34 11.55 5.01 -0.96
C LYS A 34 12.77 5.89 -0.70
N PHE A 35 13.76 5.37 0.03
CA PHE A 35 15.00 6.09 0.33
C PHE A 35 15.83 6.30 -0.94
N PHE A 36 16.16 5.24 -1.65
CA PHE A 36 17.03 5.32 -2.83
C PHE A 36 16.35 6.00 -4.02
N VAL A 37 15.18 5.54 -4.41
CA VAL A 37 14.47 6.09 -5.57
C VAL A 37 13.93 7.48 -5.27
N GLY A 38 13.42 7.71 -4.05
CA GLY A 38 12.91 9.01 -3.64
C GLY A 38 13.98 10.11 -3.60
N SER A 39 15.26 9.76 -3.40
CA SER A 39 16.36 10.74 -3.45
C SER A 39 16.66 11.23 -4.86
N MET A 40 16.28 10.49 -5.91
CA MET A 40 16.46 10.87 -7.30
C MET A 40 15.40 11.86 -7.79
N PHE A 41 14.30 12.03 -7.07
CA PHE A 41 13.22 12.94 -7.42
C PHE A 41 13.27 14.20 -6.55
N SER A 42 13.74 15.31 -7.13
CA SER A 42 13.92 16.61 -6.44
C SER A 42 12.66 17.50 -6.46
N MET A 43 11.50 16.98 -6.87
CA MET A 43 10.27 17.76 -7.12
C MET A 43 9.38 18.03 -5.87
N GLY A 44 9.94 17.99 -4.66
CA GLY A 44 9.22 18.37 -3.44
C GLY A 44 8.33 17.28 -2.83
N MET A 45 7.89 16.30 -3.59
CA MET A 45 7.19 15.10 -3.11
C MET A 45 7.84 13.86 -3.69
N LYS A 46 8.02 12.84 -2.84
CA LYS A 46 8.66 11.59 -3.24
C LYS A 46 7.63 10.50 -3.47
N PRO A 47 7.77 9.67 -4.54
CA PRO A 47 6.93 8.50 -4.74
C PRO A 47 6.94 7.59 -3.50
N ASN A 48 5.77 7.08 -3.11
CA ASN A 48 5.66 6.25 -1.91
C ASN A 48 5.57 4.76 -2.26
N PHE A 49 6.72 4.09 -2.29
CA PHE A 49 6.82 2.65 -2.58
C PHE A 49 6.43 1.76 -1.40
N ILE A 50 6.29 2.31 -0.19
CA ILE A 50 5.80 1.57 0.98
C ILE A 50 4.37 1.07 0.72
N ILE A 51 3.59 1.82 -0.09
CA ILE A 51 2.25 1.42 -0.52
C ILE A 51 2.28 0.09 -1.29
N ALA A 52 3.19 -0.06 -2.26
CA ALA A 52 3.32 -1.31 -3.00
C ALA A 52 3.56 -2.49 -2.06
N MET A 53 4.39 -2.32 -1.04
CA MET A 53 4.77 -3.39 -0.13
C MET A 53 3.65 -3.77 0.84
N TYR A 54 2.90 -2.82 1.42
CA TYR A 54 1.76 -3.22 2.22
C TYR A 54 0.61 -3.77 1.37
N CYS A 55 0.40 -3.27 0.15
CA CYS A 55 -0.57 -3.86 -0.77
C CYS A 55 -0.22 -5.32 -1.09
N LEU A 56 1.05 -5.60 -1.35
CA LEU A 56 1.54 -6.96 -1.58
C LEU A 56 1.34 -7.86 -0.35
N SER A 57 1.64 -7.35 0.85
CA SER A 57 1.39 -8.07 2.10
C SER A 57 -0.09 -8.42 2.26
N ILE A 58 -0.98 -7.44 2.07
CA ILE A 58 -2.43 -7.62 2.21
C ILE A 58 -2.98 -8.59 1.16
N LEU A 59 -2.46 -8.55 -0.08
CA LEU A 59 -2.83 -9.50 -1.13
C LEU A 59 -2.50 -10.95 -0.79
N ILE A 60 -1.34 -11.18 -0.19
CA ILE A 60 -0.85 -12.52 0.13
C ILE A 60 -1.50 -13.06 1.39
N ILE A 61 -1.58 -12.25 2.44
CA ILE A 61 -2.05 -12.65 3.76
C ILE A 61 -3.58 -12.66 3.83
N ARG A 62 -4.25 -11.74 3.13
CA ARG A 62 -5.69 -11.46 3.21
C ARG A 62 -6.15 -11.26 4.67
N PRO A 63 -5.54 -10.33 5.41
CA PRO A 63 -5.79 -10.11 6.83
C PRO A 63 -7.21 -9.58 7.08
N LYS A 64 -7.66 -9.62 8.33
CA LYS A 64 -8.88 -8.92 8.74
C LYS A 64 -8.71 -7.41 8.60
N PHE A 65 -9.82 -6.65 8.54
CA PHE A 65 -9.74 -5.18 8.43
C PHE A 65 -8.94 -4.53 9.56
N LYS A 66 -9.05 -5.04 10.78
CA LYS A 66 -8.27 -4.55 11.94
C LYS A 66 -6.76 -4.72 11.72
N ASP A 67 -6.35 -5.87 11.23
CA ASP A 67 -4.94 -6.18 10.98
C ASP A 67 -4.40 -5.36 9.80
N ALA A 68 -5.21 -5.16 8.75
CA ALA A 68 -4.87 -4.29 7.63
C ALA A 68 -4.72 -2.83 8.08
N ALA A 69 -5.59 -2.36 8.97
CA ALA A 69 -5.49 -1.03 9.58
C ALA A 69 -4.17 -0.85 10.34
N ILE A 70 -3.76 -1.84 11.12
CA ILE A 70 -2.48 -1.83 11.85
C ILE A 70 -1.31 -1.80 10.86
N ILE A 71 -1.35 -2.59 9.79
CA ILE A 71 -0.32 -2.56 8.74
C ILE A 71 -0.21 -1.17 8.13
N GLY A 72 -1.34 -0.51 7.82
CA GLY A 72 -1.38 0.85 7.30
C GLY A 72 -0.79 1.88 8.28
N LEU A 73 -1.12 1.77 9.57
CA LEU A 73 -0.57 2.66 10.60
C LEU A 73 0.94 2.48 10.77
N ILE A 74 1.45 1.23 10.74
CA ILE A 74 2.89 0.96 10.78
C ILE A 74 3.57 1.53 9.53
N ALA A 75 2.97 1.37 8.34
CA ALA A 75 3.47 1.97 7.10
C ALA A 75 3.53 3.50 7.21
N GLY A 76 2.50 4.13 7.78
CA GLY A 76 2.47 5.56 8.09
C GLY A 76 3.56 5.98 9.06
N ALA A 77 3.82 5.19 10.11
CA ALA A 77 4.92 5.43 11.06
C ALA A 77 6.28 5.38 10.36
N ILE A 78 6.52 4.38 9.51
CA ILE A 78 7.76 4.28 8.72
C ILE A 78 7.92 5.50 7.81
N CYS A 79 6.82 6.02 7.24
CA CYS A 79 6.86 7.22 6.42
C CYS A 79 7.36 8.46 7.16
N GLN A 80 7.27 8.52 8.51
CA GLN A 80 7.77 9.67 9.29
C GLN A 80 9.31 9.78 9.30
N PHE A 81 10.02 8.70 9.02
CA PHE A 81 11.49 8.76 8.88
C PHE A 81 11.96 9.45 7.60
N PHE A 82 11.06 9.79 6.71
CA PHE A 82 11.36 10.46 5.45
C PHE A 82 10.90 11.92 5.48
N PRO A 83 11.64 12.83 4.82
CA PRO A 83 11.24 14.23 4.71
C PRO A 83 9.84 14.34 4.08
N GLY A 84 8.96 15.11 4.71
CA GLY A 84 7.60 15.34 4.25
C GLY A 84 6.77 16.03 5.32
N THR A 85 5.47 16.23 5.06
CA THR A 85 4.53 16.80 6.02
C THR A 85 4.26 15.80 7.14
N PRO A 86 4.53 16.14 8.41
CA PRO A 86 4.39 15.21 9.52
C PRO A 86 2.94 14.77 9.70
N TYR A 87 2.77 13.57 10.21
CA TYR A 87 1.49 12.93 10.61
C TYR A 87 0.47 12.61 9.52
N ILE A 88 0.46 13.29 8.38
CA ILE A 88 -0.54 13.05 7.32
C ILE A 88 -0.46 11.61 6.77
N ASN A 89 0.75 11.04 6.71
CA ASN A 89 0.94 9.68 6.24
C ASN A 89 0.25 8.62 7.12
N PHE A 90 0.02 8.87 8.40
CA PHE A 90 -0.72 7.91 9.24
C PHE A 90 -2.14 7.70 8.72
N ILE A 91 -2.83 8.79 8.37
CA ILE A 91 -4.21 8.72 7.89
C ILE A 91 -4.25 8.22 6.44
N SER A 92 -3.37 8.72 5.59
CA SER A 92 -3.36 8.33 4.17
C SER A 92 -3.01 6.84 3.98
N GLU A 93 -2.01 6.31 4.70
CA GLU A 93 -1.65 4.91 4.60
C GLU A 93 -2.68 3.99 5.28
N PHE A 94 -3.31 4.45 6.37
CA PHE A 94 -4.44 3.76 6.97
C PHE A 94 -5.58 3.59 5.96
N VAL A 95 -5.99 4.67 5.28
CA VAL A 95 -7.05 4.62 4.26
C VAL A 95 -6.65 3.72 3.10
N GLY A 96 -5.43 3.83 2.58
CA GLY A 96 -4.92 2.97 1.53
C GLY A 96 -4.98 1.49 1.90
N ALA A 97 -4.53 1.12 3.11
CA ALA A 97 -4.55 -0.25 3.57
C ALA A 97 -5.97 -0.82 3.75
N ILE A 98 -6.91 -0.01 4.25
CA ILE A 98 -8.33 -0.40 4.37
C ILE A 98 -8.96 -0.61 3.00
N VAL A 99 -8.72 0.31 2.05
CA VAL A 99 -9.21 0.18 0.66
C VAL A 99 -8.65 -1.09 0.03
N MET A 100 -7.35 -1.37 0.20
CA MET A 100 -6.73 -2.59 -0.28
C MET A 100 -7.38 -3.84 0.32
N ALA A 101 -7.61 -3.85 1.63
CA ALA A 101 -8.26 -4.96 2.33
C ALA A 101 -9.71 -5.17 1.86
N ALA A 102 -10.42 -4.11 1.49
CA ALA A 102 -11.75 -4.21 0.90
C ALA A 102 -11.70 -4.81 -0.51
N LEU A 103 -10.81 -4.31 -1.37
CA LEU A 103 -10.69 -4.75 -2.75
C LEU A 103 -10.29 -6.23 -2.88
N VAL A 104 -9.39 -6.71 -2.02
CA VAL A 104 -8.95 -8.12 -2.03
C VAL A 104 -10.10 -9.09 -1.69
N ARG A 105 -11.16 -8.63 -1.04
CA ARG A 105 -12.34 -9.45 -0.67
C ARG A 105 -13.38 -9.54 -1.77
N ILE A 106 -13.32 -8.67 -2.77
CA ILE A 106 -14.26 -8.74 -3.91
C ILE A 106 -13.96 -10.00 -4.71
N PRO A 107 -14.95 -10.87 -4.96
CA PRO A 107 -14.77 -12.08 -5.74
C PRO A 107 -14.65 -11.71 -7.23
N TYR A 108 -13.45 -11.40 -7.66
CA TYR A 108 -13.17 -11.29 -9.10
C TYR A 108 -13.11 -12.71 -9.68
N GLY A 109 -13.88 -12.98 -10.75
CA GLY A 109 -13.96 -14.30 -11.38
C GLY A 109 -12.59 -14.94 -11.64
N THR A 110 -12.38 -16.10 -11.03
CA THR A 110 -11.07 -16.81 -10.97
C THR A 110 -10.77 -17.66 -12.21
N GLY A 111 -11.16 -17.21 -13.41
CA GLY A 111 -11.07 -18.01 -14.63
C GLY A 111 -9.83 -17.82 -15.50
N LYS A 112 -8.92 -16.92 -15.18
CA LYS A 112 -7.78 -16.62 -16.06
C LYS A 112 -6.41 -16.83 -15.39
N ARG A 113 -5.51 -17.43 -16.14
CA ARG A 113 -4.09 -17.69 -15.80
C ARG A 113 -3.33 -16.40 -15.39
N PHE A 114 -3.88 -15.23 -15.72
CA PHE A 114 -3.37 -13.90 -15.37
C PHE A 114 -4.42 -13.17 -14.54
N SER A 115 -4.17 -13.06 -13.25
CA SER A 115 -5.02 -12.26 -12.35
C SER A 115 -4.64 -10.79 -12.47
N LEU A 116 -5.56 -9.93 -12.90
CA LEU A 116 -5.39 -8.47 -12.90
C LEU A 116 -5.67 -7.85 -11.52
N ILE A 117 -6.08 -8.65 -10.55
CA ILE A 117 -6.41 -8.21 -9.20
C ILE A 117 -5.25 -7.43 -8.55
N PRO A 118 -3.99 -7.92 -8.57
CA PRO A 118 -2.89 -7.18 -7.96
C PRO A 118 -2.71 -5.78 -8.56
N ILE A 119 -2.80 -5.65 -9.88
CA ILE A 119 -2.66 -4.35 -10.58
C ILE A 119 -3.77 -3.40 -10.15
N VAL A 120 -5.03 -3.81 -10.36
CA VAL A 120 -6.19 -2.94 -10.16
C VAL A 120 -6.33 -2.55 -8.69
N SER A 121 -6.21 -3.51 -7.77
CA SER A 121 -6.35 -3.22 -6.34
C SER A 121 -5.23 -2.33 -5.81
N THR A 122 -3.97 -2.55 -6.23
CA THR A 122 -2.86 -1.69 -5.83
C THR A 122 -2.98 -0.30 -6.42
N PHE A 123 -3.38 -0.18 -7.68
CA PHE A 123 -3.59 1.11 -8.32
C PHE A 123 -4.65 1.94 -7.57
N ILE A 124 -5.83 1.36 -7.32
CA ILE A 124 -6.91 2.04 -6.59
C ILE A 124 -6.50 2.38 -5.15
N SER A 125 -5.83 1.46 -4.44
CA SER A 125 -5.34 1.70 -3.09
C SER A 125 -4.32 2.84 -3.05
N THR A 126 -3.40 2.91 -4.02
CA THR A 126 -2.42 4.01 -4.11
C THR A 126 -3.10 5.34 -4.41
N LEU A 127 -4.10 5.36 -5.29
CA LEU A 127 -4.89 6.57 -5.52
C LEU A 127 -5.64 7.01 -4.25
N ALA A 128 -6.28 6.10 -3.53
CA ALA A 128 -6.99 6.40 -2.30
C ALA A 128 -6.06 7.01 -1.24
N SER A 129 -4.89 6.41 -1.02
CA SER A 129 -3.87 6.96 -0.12
C SER A 129 -3.40 8.34 -0.59
N GLY A 130 -3.06 8.50 -1.87
CA GLY A 130 -2.57 9.75 -2.43
C GLY A 130 -3.59 10.90 -2.36
N PHE A 131 -4.85 10.64 -2.71
CA PHE A 131 -5.92 11.64 -2.60
C PHE A 131 -6.22 12.01 -1.16
N THR A 132 -6.19 11.05 -0.24
CA THR A 132 -6.33 11.32 1.19
C THR A 132 -5.20 12.22 1.69
N PHE A 133 -3.96 11.92 1.28
CA PHE A 133 -2.79 12.75 1.62
C PHE A 133 -2.97 14.20 1.14
N ILE A 134 -3.32 14.40 -0.13
CA ILE A 134 -3.55 15.75 -0.68
C ILE A 134 -4.69 16.44 0.06
N GLY A 135 -5.83 15.78 0.24
CA GLY A 135 -7.00 16.36 0.89
C GLY A 135 -6.68 16.90 2.28
N ILE A 136 -6.00 16.09 3.11
CA ILE A 136 -5.59 16.49 4.46
C ILE A 136 -4.55 17.61 4.39
N MET A 137 -3.57 17.52 3.51
CA MET A 137 -2.53 18.55 3.37
C MET A 137 -3.13 19.92 3.02
N TYR A 138 -4.07 19.96 2.09
CA TYR A 138 -4.75 21.21 1.75
C TYR A 138 -5.66 21.71 2.89
N MET A 139 -6.34 20.83 3.61
CA MET A 139 -7.10 21.21 4.81
C MET A 139 -6.21 21.87 5.86
N VAL A 140 -5.04 21.29 6.12
CA VAL A 140 -4.07 21.81 7.09
C VAL A 140 -3.50 23.14 6.61
N PHE A 141 -3.22 23.28 5.31
CA PHE A 141 -2.76 24.54 4.71
C PHE A 141 -3.79 25.66 4.89
N TYR A 142 -5.05 25.41 4.53
CA TYR A 142 -6.13 26.40 4.68
C TYR A 142 -6.48 26.72 6.15
N SER A 143 -6.10 25.85 7.09
CA SER A 143 -6.23 26.10 8.52
C SER A 143 -5.14 27.03 9.08
N GLY A 144 -4.25 27.56 8.23
CA GLY A 144 -3.22 28.52 8.61
C GLY A 144 -1.89 27.91 9.07
N ALA A 145 -1.67 26.62 8.85
CA ALA A 145 -0.37 26.02 9.13
C ALA A 145 0.69 26.49 8.13
N ASP A 146 1.92 26.66 8.59
CA ASP A 146 3.07 27.04 7.74
C ASP A 146 3.56 25.84 6.90
N ILE A 147 2.70 25.42 5.98
CA ILE A 147 2.98 24.36 5.01
C ILE A 147 2.88 24.97 3.61
N LYS A 148 3.91 24.79 2.79
CA LYS A 148 3.87 25.21 1.39
C LYS A 148 3.39 24.05 0.52
N PRO A 149 2.12 24.06 0.05
CA PRO A 149 1.63 22.99 -0.79
C PRO A 149 2.29 23.08 -2.18
N VAL A 150 2.67 21.93 -2.70
CA VAL A 150 3.09 21.81 -4.10
C VAL A 150 1.86 22.01 -4.99
N PRO A 151 1.98 22.62 -6.18
CA PRO A 151 0.87 22.80 -7.12
C PRO A 151 0.11 21.49 -7.38
N LEU A 152 -1.21 21.54 -7.39
CA LEU A 152 -2.09 20.37 -7.51
C LEU A 152 -1.78 19.53 -8.74
N ALA A 153 -1.45 20.16 -9.88
CA ALA A 153 -1.11 19.45 -11.11
C ALA A 153 0.13 18.56 -10.96
N ILE A 154 1.14 19.03 -10.23
CA ILE A 154 2.36 18.25 -9.95
C ILE A 154 2.02 17.08 -9.02
N PHE A 155 1.20 17.29 -7.99
CA PHE A 155 0.75 16.23 -7.12
C PHE A 155 -0.01 15.14 -7.87
N MET A 156 -0.93 15.52 -8.75
CA MET A 156 -1.69 14.58 -9.55
C MET A 156 -0.77 13.72 -10.42
N GLY A 157 0.23 14.34 -11.07
CA GLY A 157 1.22 13.61 -11.85
C GLY A 157 2.01 12.60 -11.01
N ILE A 158 2.46 13.00 -9.82
CA ILE A 158 3.21 12.12 -8.91
C ILE A 158 2.34 10.96 -8.42
N ILE A 159 1.08 11.22 -8.04
CA ILE A 159 0.17 10.17 -7.56
C ILE A 159 -0.12 9.16 -8.66
N LEU A 160 -0.47 9.62 -9.87
CA LEU A 160 -0.76 8.73 -11.00
C LEU A 160 0.47 7.91 -11.39
N GLY A 161 1.64 8.55 -11.49
CA GLY A 161 2.90 7.86 -11.76
C GLY A 161 3.25 6.83 -10.69
N THR A 162 3.11 7.21 -9.42
CA THR A 162 3.35 6.31 -8.29
C THR A 162 2.36 5.14 -8.28
N ALA A 163 1.07 5.38 -8.56
CA ALA A 163 0.06 4.34 -8.62
C ALA A 163 0.36 3.32 -9.71
N PHE A 164 0.79 3.80 -10.89
CA PHE A 164 1.18 2.93 -11.99
C PHE A 164 2.42 2.09 -11.62
N ILE A 165 3.48 2.71 -11.11
CA ILE A 165 4.71 2.02 -10.74
C ILE A 165 4.44 1.00 -9.64
N ASN A 166 3.70 1.37 -8.59
CA ASN A 166 3.34 0.46 -7.50
C ASN A 166 2.54 -0.75 -8.00
N ALA A 167 1.59 -0.53 -8.92
CA ALA A 167 0.80 -1.61 -9.51
C ALA A 167 1.68 -2.60 -10.29
N VAL A 168 2.65 -2.09 -11.07
CA VAL A 168 3.62 -2.93 -11.81
C VAL A 168 4.51 -3.72 -10.86
N ILE A 169 5.07 -3.06 -9.82
CA ILE A 169 5.92 -3.72 -8.82
C ILE A 169 5.15 -4.87 -8.16
N VAL A 170 3.92 -4.61 -7.70
CA VAL A 170 3.10 -5.62 -7.02
C VAL A 170 2.76 -6.77 -7.96
N GLN A 171 2.44 -6.50 -9.23
CA GLN A 171 2.16 -7.56 -10.20
C GLN A 171 3.37 -8.47 -10.43
N ILE A 172 4.57 -7.90 -10.56
CA ILE A 172 5.80 -8.67 -10.77
C ILE A 172 6.13 -9.52 -9.54
N LEU A 173 5.99 -8.96 -8.33
CA LEU A 173 6.37 -9.63 -7.10
C LEU A 173 5.30 -10.60 -6.57
N TYR A 174 4.03 -10.42 -6.94
CA TYR A 174 2.93 -11.22 -6.40
C TYR A 174 3.06 -12.72 -6.71
N VAL A 175 3.32 -13.06 -7.96
CA VAL A 175 3.40 -14.47 -8.38
C VAL A 175 4.56 -15.21 -7.72
N PRO A 176 5.83 -14.74 -7.83
CA PRO A 176 6.96 -15.45 -7.22
C PRO A 176 6.83 -15.54 -5.69
N LEU A 177 6.33 -14.49 -5.05
CA LEU A 177 6.20 -14.48 -3.60
C LEU A 177 5.09 -15.44 -3.11
N LYS A 178 3.97 -15.50 -3.83
CA LYS A 178 2.89 -16.44 -3.56
C LYS A 178 3.35 -17.88 -3.68
N LEU A 179 4.15 -18.20 -4.71
CA LEU A 179 4.71 -19.54 -4.93
C LEU A 179 5.73 -19.89 -3.83
N ALA A 180 6.61 -18.96 -3.46
CA ALA A 180 7.62 -19.18 -2.41
C ALA A 180 6.98 -19.46 -1.05
N LEU A 181 5.89 -18.78 -0.73
CA LEU A 181 5.16 -18.91 0.55
C LEU A 181 4.14 -20.05 0.54
N LYS A 182 3.94 -20.75 -0.58
CA LYS A 182 2.93 -21.82 -0.75
C LYS A 182 1.51 -21.40 -0.32
N LYS A 183 1.17 -20.13 -0.52
CA LYS A 183 -0.13 -19.53 -0.15
C LYS A 183 -1.05 -19.34 -1.36
#